data_5d1910dc84292a733924a0f571e1ba3e
#
_entry.id   5d1910dc84292a733924a0f571e1ba3e
#
_cell.length_a   1.000
_cell.length_b   1.000
_cell.length_c   1.000
_cell.angle_alpha   90.00
_cell.angle_beta   90.00
_cell.angle_gamma   90.00
#
_symmetry.space_group_name_H-M   'P 1'
#
loop_
_entity.id
_entity.type
_entity.pdbx_description
1 polymer ?
#
loop_
_entity_poly.entity_id
_entity_poly.type
_entity_poly.pdbx_seq_one_letter_code
_entity_poly.pdbx_strand_id
1 'polypeptide(L)'
;RRQRQMCIRDRYNNGAAYRFETSLKQPKVIINTETIEQNWTEGCKLYWPREKNQEYLTHCEAIFDELNISSLTKDMKGYLPIYLSTPKGTKVVIMESDLFDYPNLFLTGDRNNTLSGEFPPVVLKSALKEGTDRDEVLLEKASYIAETEGTRAFPWRVLMINEDDKAVIENNLVYQLASPSVTQDTEWIKPGKISWDWWSTLNVYGVDFKAGVNTDTYKYFIDFASKYGIEYILLDEGWSAGTWNIKEAIPELNIPELVRYGKERNVGLVLWTLWNPLDKDLEGILDIYEKWGIKGIKVDFMQRSDQYMVNFYERVGKAAMDRKLLVDFHGSFKPSGLQKRYPNVMTFEGVLGLEHDKDSRDINPVHDLILPFTRMVAGPMDYTPGAVNNATAEDFYINFVHPISLGTRAHQAALYVVYESSLQMLADSPSNYYKAPEFASFISRIPVAYTHLRA
;
A
#
# COMPACT_ATOMS: atom_id res chain seq x y z
N ARG A 1 11.58 1.34 -43.12
CA ARG A 1 10.18 1.68 -42.74
C ARG A 1 10.22 2.18 -41.30
N ARG A 2 9.92 3.46 -41.04
CA ARG A 2 9.86 4.04 -39.69
C ARG A 2 8.66 3.44 -38.97
N GLN A 3 8.90 2.65 -37.92
CA GLN A 3 7.91 2.29 -36.95
C GLN A 3 7.51 3.58 -36.20
N ARG A 4 6.21 3.80 -36.01
CA ARG A 4 5.75 4.99 -35.29
C ARG A 4 5.82 4.70 -33.79
N GLN A 5 6.79 5.31 -33.15
CA GLN A 5 6.81 5.54 -31.70
C GLN A 5 6.38 6.99 -31.50
N MET A 6 5.39 7.20 -30.67
CA MET A 6 4.88 8.53 -30.34
C MET A 6 5.09 8.78 -28.85
N CYS A 7 5.62 9.96 -28.53
CA CYS A 7 5.69 10.44 -27.15
C CYS A 7 4.60 11.48 -26.96
N ILE A 8 3.62 11.20 -26.11
CA ILE A 8 2.59 12.15 -25.73
C ILE A 8 3.10 12.96 -24.55
N ARG A 9 2.99 14.30 -24.66
CA ARG A 9 3.38 15.25 -23.61
C ARG A 9 2.20 16.14 -23.32
N ASP A 10 1.71 16.06 -22.10
CA ASP A 10 0.59 16.84 -21.63
C ASP A 10 1.02 17.84 -20.55
N ARG A 11 0.38 19.00 -20.54
CA ARG A 11 0.56 20.03 -19.52
C ARG A 11 -0.77 20.27 -18.83
N TYR A 12 -0.71 20.29 -17.53
CA TYR A 12 -1.84 20.54 -16.63
C TYR A 12 -1.52 21.77 -15.78
N ASN A 13 -2.53 22.37 -15.14
CA ASN A 13 -2.31 23.50 -14.23
C ASN A 13 -1.43 23.13 -13.02
N ASN A 14 -1.43 21.84 -12.65
CA ASN A 14 -0.73 21.29 -11.50
C ASN A 14 0.41 20.32 -11.87
N GLY A 15 0.86 20.29 -13.13
CA GLY A 15 1.98 19.45 -13.51
C GLY A 15 2.15 19.20 -14.99
N ALA A 16 3.06 18.30 -15.29
CA ALA A 16 3.32 17.80 -16.63
C ALA A 16 3.45 16.27 -16.61
N ALA A 17 3.02 15.63 -17.66
CA ALA A 17 3.16 14.19 -17.82
C ALA A 17 3.53 13.83 -19.26
N TYR A 18 4.23 12.70 -19.42
CA TYR A 18 4.46 12.12 -20.73
C TYR A 18 4.38 10.60 -20.66
N ARG A 19 4.03 9.98 -21.77
CA ARG A 19 4.12 8.54 -21.96
C ARG A 19 4.51 8.20 -23.39
N PHE A 20 5.00 7.01 -23.59
CA PHE A 20 5.20 6.44 -24.91
C PHE A 20 3.94 5.72 -25.38
N GLU A 21 3.70 5.75 -26.67
CA GLU A 21 2.71 4.92 -27.33
C GLU A 21 3.34 4.24 -28.53
N THR A 22 3.02 2.98 -28.74
CA THR A 22 3.52 2.20 -29.88
C THR A 22 2.36 1.72 -30.73
N SER A 23 2.57 1.63 -32.03
CA SER A 23 1.68 0.97 -32.98
C SER A 23 2.53 0.13 -33.94
N LEU A 24 2.80 -1.09 -33.52
CA LEU A 24 3.68 -2.03 -34.20
C LEU A 24 2.85 -3.14 -34.83
N LYS A 25 3.36 -3.74 -35.91
CA LYS A 25 2.69 -4.89 -36.55
C LYS A 25 2.87 -6.19 -35.79
N GLN A 26 3.92 -6.28 -35.00
CA GLN A 26 4.18 -7.45 -34.15
C GLN A 26 3.16 -7.48 -33.02
N PRO A 27 2.48 -8.61 -32.76
CA PRO A 27 1.53 -8.72 -31.66
C PRO A 27 2.21 -8.60 -30.32
N LYS A 28 3.45 -9.08 -30.19
CA LYS A 28 4.27 -8.99 -28.97
C LYS A 28 5.65 -8.43 -29.27
N VAL A 29 6.21 -7.70 -28.34
CA VAL A 29 7.54 -7.08 -28.40
C VAL A 29 8.23 -7.15 -27.04
N ILE A 30 9.55 -7.22 -27.09
CA ILE A 30 10.42 -7.14 -25.91
C ILE A 30 10.89 -5.70 -25.75
N ILE A 31 10.75 -5.17 -24.55
CA ILE A 31 11.28 -3.86 -24.15
C ILE A 31 12.56 -4.11 -23.36
N ASN A 32 13.70 -3.84 -23.98
CA ASN A 32 14.99 -4.05 -23.36
C ASN A 32 15.24 -3.05 -22.21
N THR A 33 14.89 -1.78 -22.44
CA THR A 33 15.09 -0.68 -21.50
C THR A 33 14.20 0.50 -21.84
N GLU A 34 13.93 1.34 -20.83
CA GLU A 34 13.43 2.71 -20.99
C GLU A 34 14.46 3.66 -20.38
N THR A 35 14.88 4.66 -21.15
CA THR A 35 15.82 5.66 -20.66
C THR A 35 15.06 6.88 -20.16
N ILE A 36 15.24 7.18 -18.88
CA ILE A 36 14.72 8.40 -18.23
C ILE A 36 15.92 9.14 -17.66
N GLU A 37 16.03 10.42 -17.99
CA GLU A 37 17.04 11.32 -17.46
C GLU A 37 16.39 12.67 -17.16
N GLN A 38 16.56 13.13 -15.93
CA GLN A 38 16.00 14.39 -15.44
C GLN A 38 17.14 15.24 -14.87
N ASN A 39 17.43 16.35 -15.52
CA ASN A 39 18.48 17.28 -15.12
C ASN A 39 17.86 18.42 -14.29
N TRP A 40 18.32 18.56 -13.05
CA TRP A 40 17.85 19.55 -12.10
C TRP A 40 18.88 20.63 -11.82
N THR A 41 18.44 21.77 -11.32
CA THR A 41 19.34 22.83 -10.91
C THR A 41 20.08 22.47 -9.63
N GLU A 42 21.29 22.97 -9.49
CA GLU A 42 22.03 22.88 -8.24
C GLU A 42 21.24 23.49 -7.07
N GLY A 43 21.38 22.90 -5.88
CA GLY A 43 20.68 23.34 -4.66
C GLY A 43 19.27 22.81 -4.52
N CYS A 44 18.79 21.93 -5.40
CA CYS A 44 17.54 21.20 -5.15
C CYS A 44 17.72 20.26 -3.97
N LYS A 45 16.72 20.25 -3.09
CA LYS A 45 16.58 19.31 -1.98
C LYS A 45 15.46 18.33 -2.28
N LEU A 46 15.57 17.10 -1.77
CA LEU A 46 14.56 16.08 -1.98
C LEU A 46 14.38 15.22 -0.73
N TYR A 47 13.18 14.64 -0.60
CA TYR A 47 12.91 13.56 0.32
C TYR A 47 13.06 12.24 -0.42
N TRP A 48 14.04 11.43 0.01
CA TRP A 48 14.49 10.24 -0.70
C TRP A 48 14.17 8.98 0.08
N PRO A 49 13.23 8.15 -0.38
CA PRO A 49 13.00 6.83 0.19
C PRO A 49 14.12 5.91 -0.28
N ARG A 50 15.03 5.54 0.61
CA ARG A 50 16.22 4.76 0.25
C ARG A 50 15.88 3.29 0.05
N GLU A 51 16.05 2.79 -1.18
CA GLU A 51 15.99 1.37 -1.46
C GLU A 51 17.26 0.68 -0.96
N LYS A 52 17.09 -0.37 -0.15
CA LYS A 52 18.21 -1.11 0.45
C LYS A 52 18.59 -2.33 -0.38
N ASN A 53 17.67 -2.85 -1.19
CA ASN A 53 17.86 -4.08 -1.93
C ASN A 53 18.12 -3.80 -3.42
N GLN A 54 19.34 -4.12 -3.89
CA GLN A 54 19.74 -3.92 -5.30
C GLN A 54 19.02 -4.87 -6.28
N GLU A 55 18.35 -5.91 -5.77
CA GLU A 55 17.53 -6.84 -6.55
C GLU A 55 16.10 -6.34 -6.81
N TYR A 56 15.75 -5.13 -6.38
CA TYR A 56 14.39 -4.56 -6.43
C TYR A 56 13.36 -5.36 -5.63
N LEU A 57 13.80 -6.10 -4.60
CA LEU A 57 12.93 -6.75 -3.63
C LEU A 57 12.74 -5.80 -2.44
N THR A 58 11.60 -5.15 -2.38
CA THR A 58 11.31 -4.13 -1.36
C THR A 58 9.82 -4.07 -1.05
N HIS A 59 9.49 -3.90 0.22
CA HIS A 59 8.14 -3.60 0.68
C HIS A 59 7.81 -2.10 0.54
N CYS A 60 8.77 -1.29 0.07
CA CYS A 60 8.66 0.17 0.02
C CYS A 60 8.40 0.81 1.39
N GLU A 61 9.01 0.27 2.43
CA GLU A 61 8.93 0.69 3.82
C GLU A 61 10.24 1.33 4.25
N ALA A 62 10.48 2.54 3.85
CA ALA A 62 11.66 3.29 4.23
C ALA A 62 11.29 4.68 4.77
N ILE A 63 12.12 5.18 5.67
CA ILE A 63 12.08 6.62 6.01
C ILE A 63 12.49 7.44 4.79
N PHE A 64 11.97 8.66 4.71
CA PHE A 64 12.36 9.61 3.69
C PHE A 64 13.48 10.50 4.23
N ASP A 65 14.70 10.32 3.71
CA ASP A 65 15.84 11.16 4.06
C ASP A 65 15.75 12.52 3.32
N GLU A 66 15.91 13.65 4.03
CA GLU A 66 16.12 14.95 3.38
C GLU A 66 17.56 15.05 2.88
N LEU A 67 17.74 15.11 1.56
CA LEU A 67 19.04 15.12 0.90
C LEU A 67 19.18 16.27 -0.10
N ASN A 68 20.40 16.73 -0.32
CA ASN A 68 20.70 17.54 -1.51
C ASN A 68 20.83 16.62 -2.73
N ILE A 69 20.29 17.02 -3.86
CA ILE A 69 20.36 16.21 -5.10
C ILE A 69 21.80 15.88 -5.50
N SER A 70 22.74 16.80 -5.26
CA SER A 70 24.17 16.62 -5.54
C SER A 70 24.85 15.57 -4.64
N SER A 71 24.19 15.11 -3.57
CA SER A 71 24.72 14.04 -2.72
C SER A 71 24.37 12.64 -3.19
N LEU A 72 23.40 12.52 -4.11
CA LEU A 72 22.97 11.22 -4.62
C LEU A 72 24.04 10.60 -5.52
N THR A 73 24.17 9.28 -5.41
CA THR A 73 25.09 8.47 -6.19
C THR A 73 24.34 7.36 -6.92
N LYS A 74 24.98 6.68 -7.88
CA LYS A 74 24.35 5.61 -8.68
C LYS A 74 23.98 4.37 -7.85
N ASP A 75 24.59 4.20 -6.69
CA ASP A 75 24.29 3.12 -5.73
C ASP A 75 23.17 3.48 -4.74
N MET A 76 22.70 4.73 -4.77
CA MET A 76 21.56 5.17 -4.00
C MET A 76 20.30 5.07 -4.87
N LYS A 77 19.52 4.02 -4.65
CA LYS A 77 18.26 3.79 -5.35
C LYS A 77 17.08 4.28 -4.50
N GLY A 78 16.13 4.97 -5.13
CA GLY A 78 14.87 5.40 -4.51
C GLY A 78 13.67 4.96 -5.33
N TYR A 79 12.63 4.50 -4.65
CA TYR A 79 11.33 4.26 -5.27
C TYR A 79 10.46 5.52 -5.22
N LEU A 80 9.42 5.55 -6.04
CA LEU A 80 8.47 6.67 -6.08
C LEU A 80 7.43 6.58 -4.96
N PRO A 81 6.85 7.73 -4.52
CA PRO A 81 7.08 9.10 -4.99
C PRO A 81 8.37 9.73 -4.46
N ILE A 82 8.95 10.65 -5.20
CA ILE A 82 10.06 11.49 -4.73
C ILE A 82 9.63 12.94 -4.74
N TYR A 83 9.60 13.56 -3.55
CA TYR A 83 9.37 14.99 -3.42
C TYR A 83 10.67 15.75 -3.58
N LEU A 84 10.65 16.84 -4.37
CA LEU A 84 11.78 17.70 -4.65
C LEU A 84 11.40 19.17 -4.48
N SER A 85 12.24 19.93 -3.78
CA SER A 85 12.12 21.38 -3.64
C SER A 85 13.24 22.08 -4.40
N THR A 86 12.88 23.02 -5.28
CA THR A 86 13.86 23.82 -6.02
C THR A 86 14.36 25.00 -5.19
N PRO A 87 15.52 25.60 -5.47
CA PRO A 87 16.00 26.80 -4.80
C PRO A 87 15.05 28.00 -4.94
N LYS A 88 14.17 28.00 -5.92
CA LYS A 88 13.14 29.05 -6.14
C LYS A 88 11.84 28.78 -5.38
N GLY A 89 11.76 27.70 -4.59
CA GLY A 89 10.60 27.36 -3.79
C GLY A 89 9.57 26.46 -4.47
N THR A 90 9.66 26.23 -5.79
CA THR A 90 8.76 25.30 -6.50
C THR A 90 8.91 23.89 -5.95
N LYS A 91 7.78 23.23 -5.69
CA LYS A 91 7.69 21.86 -5.20
C LYS A 91 7.33 20.93 -6.34
N VAL A 92 8.09 19.88 -6.51
CA VAL A 92 7.84 18.86 -7.56
C VAL A 92 7.77 17.49 -6.94
N VAL A 93 6.71 16.74 -7.25
CA VAL A 93 6.67 15.32 -6.93
C VAL A 93 6.85 14.53 -8.21
N ILE A 94 7.87 13.69 -8.22
CA ILE A 94 8.15 12.77 -9.32
C ILE A 94 7.37 11.49 -9.05
N MET A 95 6.54 11.10 -10.02
CA MET A 95 5.63 9.98 -9.88
C MET A 95 5.41 9.27 -11.23
N GLU A 96 4.68 8.19 -11.22
CA GLU A 96 4.13 7.51 -12.39
C GLU A 96 2.64 7.23 -12.21
N SER A 97 1.92 7.05 -13.30
CA SER A 97 0.49 6.70 -13.27
C SER A 97 0.14 5.73 -14.38
N ASP A 98 -1.00 5.07 -14.24
CA ASP A 98 -1.50 4.08 -15.21
C ASP A 98 -0.51 2.93 -15.41
N LEU A 99 0.04 2.44 -14.31
CA LEU A 99 1.02 1.36 -14.28
C LEU A 99 0.35 0.01 -14.49
N PHE A 100 0.36 -0.46 -15.74
CA PHE A 100 -0.18 -1.76 -16.16
C PHE A 100 0.80 -2.46 -17.10
N ASP A 101 0.98 -3.76 -16.89
CA ASP A 101 1.79 -4.64 -17.74
C ASP A 101 3.19 -4.08 -18.01
N TYR A 102 3.81 -3.49 -16.99
CA TYR A 102 5.12 -2.84 -17.04
C TYR A 102 5.74 -2.75 -15.64
N PRO A 103 7.07 -2.78 -15.48
CA PRO A 103 7.70 -2.67 -14.16
C PRO A 103 7.61 -1.26 -13.56
N ASN A 104 7.71 -1.17 -12.23
CA ASN A 104 7.82 0.10 -11.51
C ASN A 104 9.10 0.85 -11.86
N LEU A 105 9.01 2.18 -11.85
CA LEU A 105 10.15 3.08 -11.97
C LEU A 105 10.85 3.27 -10.62
N PHE A 106 12.16 3.08 -10.61
CA PHE A 106 13.09 3.52 -9.57
C PHE A 106 13.98 4.62 -10.12
N LEU A 107 14.53 5.45 -9.24
CA LEU A 107 15.47 6.51 -9.61
C LEU A 107 16.80 6.34 -8.89
N THR A 108 17.88 6.75 -9.55
CA THR A 108 19.23 6.89 -8.98
C THR A 108 19.79 8.26 -9.28
N GLY A 109 20.82 8.70 -8.56
CA GLY A 109 21.52 9.96 -8.83
C GLY A 109 22.92 9.77 -9.38
N ASP A 110 23.60 10.88 -9.77
CA ASP A 110 24.96 10.81 -10.36
C ASP A 110 25.91 11.89 -9.84
N ARG A 111 25.54 12.62 -8.78
CA ARG A 111 26.24 13.79 -8.23
C ARG A 111 26.29 15.03 -9.14
N ASN A 112 25.74 14.95 -10.36
CA ASN A 112 25.65 16.07 -11.29
C ASN A 112 24.24 16.66 -11.36
N ASN A 113 23.45 16.48 -10.29
CA ASN A 113 22.03 16.87 -10.19
C ASN A 113 21.12 16.18 -11.22
N THR A 114 21.50 15.03 -11.71
CA THR A 114 20.72 14.21 -12.65
C THR A 114 20.08 13.04 -11.90
N LEU A 115 18.80 12.81 -12.14
CA LEU A 115 18.09 11.61 -11.74
C LEU A 115 17.89 10.70 -12.96
N SER A 116 18.28 9.46 -12.85
CA SER A 116 18.18 8.45 -13.92
C SER A 116 17.19 7.35 -13.53
N GLY A 117 16.35 6.95 -14.48
CA GLY A 117 15.38 5.87 -14.30
C GLY A 117 16.02 4.49 -14.36
N GLU A 118 15.62 3.62 -13.44
CA GLU A 118 15.95 2.20 -13.44
C GLU A 118 14.69 1.35 -13.28
N PHE A 119 14.72 0.16 -13.87
CA PHE A 119 13.58 -0.75 -13.85
C PHE A 119 14.02 -2.16 -13.50
N PRO A 120 13.23 -2.88 -12.64
CA PRO A 120 13.48 -4.29 -12.41
C PRO A 120 13.33 -5.08 -13.73
N PRO A 121 14.27 -5.98 -14.01
CA PRO A 121 14.16 -6.89 -15.14
C PRO A 121 13.05 -7.93 -14.92
N VAL A 122 12.57 -8.54 -15.99
CA VAL A 122 11.67 -9.68 -15.89
C VAL A 122 12.35 -10.81 -15.13
N VAL A 123 11.67 -11.32 -14.11
CA VAL A 123 12.14 -12.45 -13.31
C VAL A 123 11.75 -13.75 -14.01
N LEU A 124 12.76 -14.54 -14.41
CA LEU A 124 12.58 -15.82 -15.07
C LEU A 124 12.44 -16.97 -14.06
N LYS A 125 13.09 -16.83 -12.92
CA LYS A 125 13.06 -17.83 -11.84
C LYS A 125 13.28 -17.18 -10.49
N SER A 126 12.43 -17.52 -9.54
CA SER A 126 12.60 -17.18 -8.12
C SER A 126 12.41 -18.42 -7.25
N ALA A 127 12.79 -18.33 -6.01
CA ALA A 127 12.53 -19.35 -5.00
C ALA A 127 12.38 -18.67 -3.64
N LEU A 128 11.74 -19.34 -2.69
CA LEU A 128 11.73 -18.89 -1.31
C LEU A 128 13.17 -18.89 -0.76
N LYS A 129 13.50 -17.87 -0.02
CA LYS A 129 14.74 -17.77 0.74
C LYS A 129 14.74 -18.85 1.82
N GLU A 130 15.89 -19.49 2.04
CA GLU A 130 16.02 -20.51 3.07
C GLU A 130 15.63 -19.97 4.46
N GLY A 131 14.80 -20.73 5.17
CA GLY A 131 14.33 -20.39 6.52
C GLY A 131 13.15 -19.43 6.58
N THR A 132 12.55 -19.05 5.44
CA THR A 132 11.34 -18.23 5.38
C THR A 132 10.27 -18.86 4.49
N ASP A 133 9.02 -18.56 4.77
CA ASP A 133 7.85 -19.01 4.00
C ASP A 133 7.30 -17.93 3.04
N ARG A 134 7.96 -16.75 2.98
CA ARG A 134 7.44 -15.55 2.31
C ARG A 134 8.46 -14.78 1.49
N ASP A 135 9.70 -14.66 1.94
CA ASP A 135 10.73 -13.92 1.22
C ASP A 135 11.24 -14.69 0.01
N GLU A 136 11.40 -14.01 -1.10
CA GLU A 136 11.96 -14.58 -2.31
C GLU A 136 13.42 -14.18 -2.55
N VAL A 137 14.13 -15.02 -3.26
CA VAL A 137 15.41 -14.72 -3.92
C VAL A 137 15.24 -14.88 -5.42
N LEU A 138 15.81 -13.96 -6.18
CA LEU A 138 15.78 -13.98 -7.64
C LEU A 138 16.94 -14.82 -8.18
N LEU A 139 16.64 -15.98 -8.75
CA LEU A 139 17.62 -16.96 -9.23
C LEU A 139 18.03 -16.68 -10.67
N GLU A 140 17.10 -16.21 -11.51
CA GLU A 140 17.35 -15.93 -12.91
C GLU A 140 16.53 -14.72 -13.37
N LYS A 141 17.20 -13.80 -14.07
CA LYS A 141 16.62 -12.57 -14.59
C LYS A 141 16.85 -12.47 -16.08
N ALA A 142 15.86 -11.96 -16.82
CA ALA A 142 16.02 -11.64 -18.23
C ALA A 142 16.94 -10.43 -18.43
N SER A 143 17.40 -10.24 -19.67
CA SER A 143 18.13 -9.03 -20.08
C SER A 143 17.21 -7.88 -20.55
N TYR A 144 15.91 -8.01 -20.27
CA TYR A 144 14.87 -7.05 -20.67
C TYR A 144 13.90 -6.79 -19.52
N ILE A 145 13.17 -5.69 -19.60
CA ILE A 145 12.30 -5.21 -18.51
C ILE A 145 10.83 -5.57 -18.70
N ALA A 146 10.37 -5.82 -19.93
CA ALA A 146 9.01 -6.24 -20.19
C ALA A 146 8.88 -7.01 -21.52
N GLU A 147 7.91 -7.94 -21.58
CA GLU A 147 7.34 -8.46 -22.81
C GLU A 147 5.89 -8.01 -22.88
N THR A 148 5.50 -7.29 -23.94
CA THR A 148 4.20 -6.65 -23.98
C THR A 148 3.63 -6.60 -25.40
N GLU A 149 2.38 -6.13 -25.54
CA GLU A 149 1.77 -5.94 -26.86
C GLU A 149 2.51 -4.90 -27.68
N GLY A 150 2.62 -5.12 -28.99
CA GLY A 150 3.28 -4.20 -29.92
C GLY A 150 2.51 -2.89 -30.14
N THR A 151 1.21 -2.88 -29.86
CA THR A 151 0.37 -1.67 -29.92
C THR A 151 -0.23 -1.42 -28.55
N ARG A 152 0.31 -0.41 -27.87
CA ARG A 152 -0.13 -0.03 -26.51
C ARG A 152 0.30 1.37 -26.12
N ALA A 153 -0.30 1.89 -25.06
CA ALA A 153 0.22 2.98 -24.25
C ALA A 153 1.05 2.42 -23.08
N PHE A 154 2.13 3.10 -22.72
CA PHE A 154 2.98 2.82 -21.56
C PHE A 154 2.56 3.67 -20.36
N PRO A 155 3.04 3.38 -19.14
CA PRO A 155 2.74 4.19 -17.99
C PRO A 155 3.13 5.66 -18.16
N TRP A 156 2.36 6.56 -17.57
CA TRP A 156 2.70 7.97 -17.51
C TRP A 156 3.88 8.22 -16.58
N ARG A 157 4.82 9.05 -17.00
CA ARG A 157 5.85 9.66 -16.17
C ARG A 157 5.36 11.04 -15.79
N VAL A 158 5.20 11.28 -14.51
CA VAL A 158 4.45 12.40 -13.96
C VAL A 158 5.36 13.32 -13.15
N LEU A 159 5.29 14.61 -13.41
CA LEU A 159 5.86 15.67 -12.60
C LEU A 159 4.70 16.52 -12.07
N MET A 160 4.33 16.34 -10.81
CA MET A 160 3.36 17.17 -10.11
C MET A 160 4.08 18.44 -9.67
N ILE A 161 3.72 19.60 -10.25
CA ILE A 161 4.41 20.87 -10.06
C ILE A 161 3.52 21.81 -9.27
N ASN A 162 4.01 22.26 -8.11
CA ASN A 162 3.22 22.97 -7.13
C ASN A 162 3.97 24.23 -6.66
N GLU A 163 3.23 25.27 -6.29
CA GLU A 163 3.82 26.52 -5.81
C GLU A 163 4.32 26.41 -4.37
N ASP A 164 3.64 25.62 -3.54
CA ASP A 164 3.95 25.40 -2.13
C ASP A 164 3.59 23.98 -1.68
N ASP A 165 3.89 23.65 -0.44
CA ASP A 165 3.63 22.33 0.14
C ASP A 165 2.14 22.04 0.29
N LYS A 166 1.30 23.03 0.53
CA LYS A 166 -0.14 22.87 0.62
C LYS A 166 -0.72 22.38 -0.70
N ALA A 167 -0.27 22.95 -1.81
CA ALA A 167 -0.72 22.54 -3.15
C ALA A 167 -0.30 21.11 -3.49
N VAL A 168 0.77 20.57 -2.88
CA VAL A 168 1.18 19.17 -3.09
C VAL A 168 0.11 18.19 -2.61
N ILE A 169 -0.46 18.42 -1.43
CA ILE A 169 -1.49 17.54 -0.86
C ILE A 169 -2.78 17.54 -1.70
N GLU A 170 -3.10 18.68 -2.33
CA GLU A 170 -4.29 18.84 -3.16
C GLU A 170 -4.10 18.33 -4.60
N ASN A 171 -2.87 17.95 -4.97
CA ASN A 171 -2.54 17.55 -6.33
C ASN A 171 -2.93 16.10 -6.59
N ASN A 172 -3.91 15.88 -7.45
CA ASN A 172 -4.45 14.57 -7.80
C ASN A 172 -4.10 14.13 -9.23
N LEU A 173 -3.03 14.66 -9.81
CA LEU A 173 -2.66 14.40 -11.21
C LEU A 173 -2.45 12.91 -11.51
N VAL A 174 -1.90 12.14 -10.56
CA VAL A 174 -1.74 10.70 -10.70
C VAL A 174 -3.10 10.01 -10.93
N TYR A 175 -4.11 10.39 -10.15
CA TYR A 175 -5.47 9.85 -10.29
C TYR A 175 -6.15 10.33 -11.59
N GLN A 176 -5.94 11.59 -11.98
CA GLN A 176 -6.51 12.14 -13.23
C GLN A 176 -6.02 11.37 -14.46
N LEU A 177 -4.72 11.03 -14.50
CA LEU A 177 -4.08 10.33 -15.61
C LEU A 177 -4.38 8.83 -15.65
N ALA A 178 -4.83 8.25 -14.57
CA ALA A 178 -5.14 6.83 -14.49
C ALA A 178 -6.35 6.45 -15.34
N SER A 179 -6.32 5.26 -15.90
CA SER A 179 -7.41 4.68 -16.70
C SER A 179 -8.74 4.68 -15.93
N PRO A 180 -9.88 4.90 -16.63
CA PRO A 180 -11.18 4.90 -15.99
C PRO A 180 -11.55 3.53 -15.40
N SER A 181 -12.52 3.56 -14.48
CA SER A 181 -13.07 2.34 -13.87
C SER A 181 -13.61 1.38 -14.93
N VAL A 182 -13.37 0.09 -14.73
CA VAL A 182 -13.91 -0.99 -15.56
C VAL A 182 -15.33 -1.39 -15.16
N THR A 183 -15.85 -0.84 -14.06
CA THR A 183 -17.20 -1.12 -13.56
C THR A 183 -17.98 0.14 -13.25
N GLN A 184 -19.30 0.07 -13.39
CA GLN A 184 -20.27 1.05 -12.88
C GLN A 184 -20.97 0.54 -11.61
N ASP A 185 -20.87 -0.77 -11.30
CA ASP A 185 -21.43 -1.37 -10.07
C ASP A 185 -20.45 -1.18 -8.91
N THR A 186 -20.59 -0.04 -8.22
CA THR A 186 -19.76 0.32 -7.06
C THR A 186 -20.57 0.39 -5.76
N GLU A 187 -21.87 0.16 -5.77
CA GLU A 187 -22.72 0.31 -4.57
C GLU A 187 -22.38 -0.67 -3.45
N TRP A 188 -21.80 -1.82 -3.78
CA TRP A 188 -21.35 -2.82 -2.81
C TRP A 188 -20.01 -2.47 -2.14
N ILE A 189 -19.22 -1.57 -2.75
CA ILE A 189 -17.93 -1.11 -2.22
C ILE A 189 -18.22 -0.14 -1.08
N LYS A 190 -17.89 -0.55 0.15
CA LYS A 190 -18.14 0.25 1.34
C LYS A 190 -16.82 0.59 2.00
N PRO A 191 -16.36 1.85 1.91
CA PRO A 191 -15.27 2.34 2.75
C PRO A 191 -15.61 2.18 4.23
N GLY A 192 -14.61 1.96 5.05
CA GLY A 192 -14.85 1.77 6.48
C GLY A 192 -13.59 1.66 7.31
N LYS A 193 -13.81 1.46 8.59
CA LYS A 193 -12.75 1.18 9.56
C LYS A 193 -12.68 -0.31 9.85
N ILE A 194 -11.48 -0.74 10.24
CA ILE A 194 -11.19 -2.14 10.54
C ILE A 194 -10.60 -2.25 11.93
N SER A 195 -11.19 -3.06 12.81
CA SER A 195 -10.54 -3.48 14.04
C SER A 195 -9.56 -4.61 13.72
N TRP A 196 -8.28 -4.33 13.93
CA TRP A 196 -7.16 -5.16 13.49
C TRP A 196 -6.43 -5.77 14.68
N ASP A 197 -5.91 -6.99 14.53
CA ASP A 197 -5.41 -7.78 15.65
C ASP A 197 -3.88 -7.88 15.76
N TRP A 198 -3.17 -7.61 14.66
CA TRP A 198 -1.74 -7.92 14.57
C TRP A 198 -0.85 -6.95 15.38
N TRP A 199 -1.05 -5.62 15.26
CA TRP A 199 -0.20 -4.66 15.99
C TRP A 199 -0.30 -4.89 17.49
N SER A 200 -1.51 -5.07 18.01
CA SER A 200 -1.74 -5.30 19.43
C SER A 200 -1.34 -6.70 19.90
N THR A 201 -0.89 -7.59 19.01
CA THR A 201 -0.53 -8.99 19.31
C THR A 201 -1.67 -9.73 20.05
N LEU A 202 -2.92 -9.47 19.64
CA LEU A 202 -4.14 -10.01 20.30
C LEU A 202 -4.13 -9.80 21.83
N ASN A 203 -3.60 -8.69 22.34
CA ASN A 203 -3.58 -8.35 23.75
C ASN A 203 -5.00 -8.05 24.27
N VAL A 204 -5.82 -9.08 24.34
CA VAL A 204 -7.17 -9.06 24.91
C VAL A 204 -7.11 -9.51 26.37
N TYR A 205 -7.71 -8.72 27.25
CA TYR A 205 -7.78 -8.98 28.68
C TYR A 205 -9.08 -8.45 29.29
N GLY A 206 -9.40 -8.89 30.52
CA GLY A 206 -10.65 -8.54 31.19
C GLY A 206 -11.85 -9.28 30.60
N VAL A 207 -11.61 -10.45 30.03
CA VAL A 207 -12.59 -11.35 29.41
C VAL A 207 -12.66 -12.66 30.16
N ASP A 208 -13.73 -13.42 30.01
CA ASP A 208 -14.00 -14.71 30.68
C ASP A 208 -13.61 -15.92 29.82
N PHE A 209 -12.91 -15.71 28.73
CA PHE A 209 -12.39 -16.74 27.84
C PHE A 209 -10.86 -16.62 27.66
N LYS A 210 -10.24 -17.67 27.12
CA LYS A 210 -8.81 -17.64 26.79
C LYS A 210 -8.59 -16.85 25.50
N ALA A 211 -7.92 -15.68 25.59
CA ALA A 211 -7.53 -14.88 24.43
C ALA A 211 -6.50 -15.59 23.55
N GLY A 212 -6.53 -15.30 22.26
CA GLY A 212 -5.65 -15.85 21.23
C GLY A 212 -6.37 -15.93 19.88
N VAL A 213 -5.77 -16.60 18.90
CA VAL A 213 -6.41 -16.81 17.60
C VAL A 213 -7.49 -17.89 17.75
N ASN A 214 -8.69 -17.48 18.10
CA ASN A 214 -9.85 -18.37 18.29
C ASN A 214 -11.18 -17.63 18.10
N THR A 215 -12.25 -18.39 17.96
CA THR A 215 -13.59 -17.87 17.66
C THR A 215 -14.10 -16.88 18.72
N ASP A 216 -13.85 -17.10 20.00
CA ASP A 216 -14.35 -16.21 21.08
C ASP A 216 -13.64 -14.86 21.07
N THR A 217 -12.34 -14.85 20.82
CA THR A 217 -11.56 -13.61 20.66
C THR A 217 -12.12 -12.77 19.51
N TYR A 218 -12.35 -13.37 18.34
CA TYR A 218 -12.87 -12.59 17.21
C TYR A 218 -14.34 -12.20 17.35
N LYS A 219 -15.14 -12.94 18.10
CA LYS A 219 -16.47 -12.44 18.53
C LYS A 219 -16.34 -11.17 19.38
N TYR A 220 -15.36 -11.12 20.28
CA TYR A 220 -15.09 -9.92 21.08
C TYR A 220 -14.67 -8.73 20.21
N PHE A 221 -13.85 -8.95 19.16
CA PHE A 221 -13.53 -7.93 18.16
C PHE A 221 -14.78 -7.47 17.38
N ILE A 222 -15.65 -8.39 17.00
CA ILE A 222 -16.92 -8.08 16.32
C ILE A 222 -17.85 -7.27 17.24
N ASP A 223 -17.98 -7.64 18.52
CA ASP A 223 -18.80 -6.91 19.49
C ASP A 223 -18.29 -5.49 19.71
N PHE A 224 -16.97 -5.32 19.79
CA PHE A 224 -16.33 -4.01 19.84
C PHE A 224 -16.62 -3.19 18.56
N ALA A 225 -16.40 -3.77 17.41
CA ALA A 225 -16.65 -3.12 16.11
C ALA A 225 -18.11 -2.67 16.00
N SER A 226 -19.06 -3.57 16.30
CA SER A 226 -20.48 -3.26 16.28
C SER A 226 -20.87 -2.13 17.26
N LYS A 227 -20.31 -2.14 18.48
CA LYS A 227 -20.59 -1.11 19.49
C LYS A 227 -20.18 0.30 19.04
N TYR A 228 -19.06 0.41 18.32
CA TYR A 228 -18.53 1.71 17.87
C TYR A 228 -18.87 2.05 16.41
N GLY A 229 -19.63 1.18 15.71
CA GLY A 229 -20.00 1.39 14.31
C GLY A 229 -18.82 1.24 13.35
N ILE A 230 -17.87 0.36 13.68
CA ILE A 230 -16.74 -0.02 12.85
C ILE A 230 -17.22 -1.11 11.88
N GLU A 231 -16.93 -0.96 10.59
CA GLU A 231 -17.53 -1.77 9.53
C GLU A 231 -16.94 -3.17 9.43
N TYR A 232 -15.66 -3.33 9.83
CA TYR A 232 -14.94 -4.59 9.58
C TYR A 232 -14.08 -5.00 10.78
N ILE A 233 -13.77 -6.30 10.84
CA ILE A 233 -12.61 -6.85 11.55
C ILE A 233 -11.68 -7.49 10.53
N LEU A 234 -10.37 -7.50 10.82
CA LEU A 234 -9.38 -8.22 10.03
C LEU A 234 -8.75 -9.32 10.90
N LEU A 235 -8.79 -10.54 10.39
CA LEU A 235 -8.06 -11.67 10.91
C LEU A 235 -6.71 -11.70 10.18
N ASP A 236 -5.65 -11.27 10.88
CA ASP A 236 -4.30 -11.22 10.34
C ASP A 236 -3.61 -12.60 10.38
N GLU A 237 -2.31 -12.69 10.18
CA GLU A 237 -1.58 -13.94 10.13
C GLU A 237 -1.90 -14.86 11.34
N GLY A 238 -2.13 -16.14 11.07
CA GLY A 238 -2.43 -17.16 12.08
C GLY A 238 -3.85 -17.72 12.05
N TRP A 239 -4.77 -17.13 11.28
CA TRP A 239 -6.13 -17.65 11.16
C TRP A 239 -6.23 -18.94 10.34
N SER A 240 -5.33 -19.12 9.36
CA SER A 240 -5.33 -20.25 8.43
C SER A 240 -4.51 -21.43 8.96
N ALA A 241 -4.78 -22.63 8.44
CA ALA A 241 -4.09 -23.87 8.81
C ALA A 241 -2.57 -23.87 8.45
N GLY A 242 -2.08 -22.76 7.93
CA GLY A 242 -0.69 -22.44 7.62
C GLY A 242 -0.66 -21.33 6.58
N THR A 243 0.42 -20.55 6.55
CA THR A 243 0.57 -19.41 5.63
C THR A 243 0.45 -19.79 4.14
N TRP A 244 0.67 -21.06 3.81
CA TRP A 244 0.51 -21.65 2.48
C TRP A 244 -0.79 -22.46 2.33
N ASN A 245 -1.51 -22.77 3.41
CA ASN A 245 -2.83 -23.40 3.37
C ASN A 245 -3.91 -22.41 3.79
N ILE A 246 -4.19 -21.47 2.91
CA ILE A 246 -5.18 -20.39 3.13
C ILE A 246 -6.60 -20.75 2.68
N LYS A 247 -6.88 -22.04 2.42
CA LYS A 247 -8.20 -22.57 2.10
C LYS A 247 -8.94 -23.12 3.32
N GLU A 248 -8.27 -23.23 4.44
CA GLU A 248 -8.78 -23.80 5.67
C GLU A 248 -8.36 -22.94 6.86
N ALA A 249 -9.27 -22.77 7.82
CA ALA A 249 -8.95 -22.14 9.09
C ALA A 249 -8.31 -23.17 10.06
N ILE A 250 -7.60 -22.66 11.07
CA ILE A 250 -7.17 -23.51 12.21
C ILE A 250 -8.38 -24.08 12.94
N PRO A 251 -8.26 -25.21 13.65
CA PRO A 251 -9.39 -25.86 14.34
C PRO A 251 -10.08 -24.96 15.38
N GLU A 252 -9.38 -24.01 15.98
CA GLU A 252 -9.88 -23.07 16.97
C GLU A 252 -10.79 -21.97 16.39
N LEU A 253 -10.80 -21.83 15.06
CA LEU A 253 -11.58 -20.81 14.34
C LEU A 253 -12.73 -21.42 13.55
N ASN A 254 -13.93 -20.92 13.79
CA ASN A 254 -15.12 -21.22 13.01
C ASN A 254 -15.48 -20.00 12.13
N ILE A 255 -14.90 -19.90 10.93
CA ILE A 255 -15.14 -18.79 10.01
C ILE A 255 -16.63 -18.63 9.64
N PRO A 256 -17.38 -19.69 9.28
CA PRO A 256 -18.81 -19.57 9.00
C PRO A 256 -19.61 -18.99 10.18
N GLU A 257 -19.26 -19.37 11.41
CA GLU A 257 -19.90 -18.81 12.62
C GLU A 257 -19.55 -17.33 12.81
N LEU A 258 -18.27 -16.95 12.64
CA LEU A 258 -17.84 -15.57 12.74
C LEU A 258 -18.52 -14.67 11.69
N VAL A 259 -18.65 -15.16 10.46
CA VAL A 259 -19.36 -14.43 9.40
C VAL A 259 -20.84 -14.24 9.75
N ARG A 260 -21.51 -15.29 10.22
CA ARG A 260 -22.91 -15.17 10.68
C ARG A 260 -23.03 -14.18 11.83
N TYR A 261 -22.16 -14.31 12.84
CA TYR A 261 -22.14 -13.45 14.03
C TYR A 261 -21.88 -11.98 13.69
N GLY A 262 -20.95 -11.73 12.76
CA GLY A 262 -20.66 -10.40 12.24
C GLY A 262 -21.83 -9.82 11.45
N LYS A 263 -22.45 -10.61 10.57
CA LYS A 263 -23.62 -10.18 9.79
C LYS A 263 -24.78 -9.72 10.67
N GLU A 264 -25.05 -10.42 11.78
CA GLU A 264 -26.08 -10.04 12.76
C GLU A 264 -25.77 -8.70 13.46
N ARG A 265 -24.51 -8.24 13.39
CA ARG A 265 -23.97 -7.02 14.02
C ARG A 265 -23.52 -5.95 13.04
N ASN A 266 -23.76 -6.16 11.74
CA ASN A 266 -23.32 -5.29 10.64
C ASN A 266 -21.78 -5.13 10.58
N VAL A 267 -21.02 -6.18 10.91
CA VAL A 267 -19.56 -6.22 10.85
C VAL A 267 -19.11 -7.26 9.83
N GLY A 268 -18.32 -6.85 8.85
CA GLY A 268 -17.72 -7.72 7.84
C GLY A 268 -16.38 -8.30 8.31
N LEU A 269 -15.95 -9.40 7.70
CA LEU A 269 -14.67 -10.03 7.95
C LEU A 269 -13.74 -9.84 6.76
N VAL A 270 -12.48 -9.48 7.03
CA VAL A 270 -11.37 -9.41 6.07
C VAL A 270 -10.33 -10.45 6.49
N LEU A 271 -9.73 -11.15 5.54
CA LEU A 271 -8.71 -12.18 5.79
C LEU A 271 -7.36 -11.77 5.21
N TRP A 272 -6.32 -11.96 6.01
CA TRP A 272 -4.93 -11.83 5.56
C TRP A 272 -4.48 -13.04 4.77
N THR A 273 -3.61 -12.83 3.79
CA THR A 273 -2.98 -13.89 2.99
C THR A 273 -1.64 -13.44 2.42
N LEU A 274 -0.70 -14.39 2.32
CA LEU A 274 0.50 -14.19 1.49
C LEU A 274 0.12 -14.13 0.01
N TRP A 275 0.86 -13.33 -0.77
CA TRP A 275 0.65 -13.25 -2.21
C TRP A 275 0.96 -14.57 -2.95
N ASN A 276 2.03 -15.29 -2.56
CA ASN A 276 2.48 -16.50 -3.23
C ASN A 276 1.44 -17.64 -3.27
N PRO A 277 0.83 -18.06 -2.13
CA PRO A 277 -0.21 -19.09 -2.16
C PRO A 277 -1.47 -18.60 -2.87
N LEU A 278 -1.80 -17.29 -2.76
CA LEU A 278 -2.93 -16.71 -3.47
C LEU A 278 -2.72 -16.76 -4.99
N ASP A 279 -1.52 -16.42 -5.48
CA ASP A 279 -1.18 -16.45 -6.91
C ASP A 279 -1.27 -17.87 -7.52
N LYS A 280 -0.95 -18.89 -6.73
CA LYS A 280 -1.02 -20.30 -7.20
C LYS A 280 -2.42 -20.76 -7.54
N ASP A 281 -3.44 -20.25 -6.85
CA ASP A 281 -4.84 -20.64 -7.07
C ASP A 281 -5.79 -19.49 -6.73
N LEU A 282 -5.58 -18.35 -7.39
CA LEU A 282 -6.31 -17.11 -7.15
C LEU A 282 -7.83 -17.31 -7.20
N GLU A 283 -8.33 -17.91 -8.27
CA GLU A 283 -9.76 -18.09 -8.50
C GLU A 283 -10.36 -19.06 -7.46
N GLY A 284 -9.72 -20.21 -7.22
CA GLY A 284 -10.23 -21.21 -6.28
C GLY A 284 -10.25 -20.76 -4.83
N ILE A 285 -9.25 -19.93 -4.42
CA ILE A 285 -9.20 -19.37 -3.08
C ILE A 285 -10.29 -18.30 -2.91
N LEU A 286 -10.44 -17.39 -3.87
CA LEU A 286 -11.45 -16.34 -3.79
C LEU A 286 -12.88 -16.89 -3.88
N ASP A 287 -13.13 -17.99 -4.63
CA ASP A 287 -14.41 -18.70 -4.61
C ASP A 287 -14.77 -19.24 -3.22
N ILE A 288 -13.77 -19.74 -2.48
CA ILE A 288 -13.95 -20.20 -1.10
C ILE A 288 -14.32 -19.01 -0.19
N TYR A 289 -13.61 -17.88 -0.31
CA TYR A 289 -13.85 -16.70 0.52
C TYR A 289 -15.22 -16.06 0.23
N GLU A 290 -15.62 -15.98 -1.05
CA GLU A 290 -16.95 -15.56 -1.43
C GLU A 290 -18.03 -16.47 -0.81
N LYS A 291 -17.86 -17.79 -0.94
CA LYS A 291 -18.78 -18.78 -0.35
C LYS A 291 -18.85 -18.69 1.17
N TRP A 292 -17.76 -18.38 1.84
CA TRP A 292 -17.77 -18.12 3.29
C TRP A 292 -18.48 -16.81 3.65
N GLY A 293 -18.60 -15.87 2.72
CA GLY A 293 -19.19 -14.55 2.92
C GLY A 293 -18.21 -13.50 3.44
N ILE A 294 -16.91 -13.71 3.22
CA ILE A 294 -15.83 -12.74 3.50
C ILE A 294 -16.08 -11.46 2.71
N LYS A 295 -15.64 -10.32 3.24
CA LYS A 295 -15.84 -8.99 2.64
C LYS A 295 -14.61 -8.41 1.98
N GLY A 296 -13.43 -8.91 2.30
CA GLY A 296 -12.18 -8.44 1.69
C GLY A 296 -10.99 -9.29 2.05
N ILE A 297 -9.89 -8.99 1.42
CA ILE A 297 -8.59 -9.63 1.64
C ILE A 297 -7.50 -8.57 1.85
N LYS A 298 -6.56 -8.86 2.76
CA LYS A 298 -5.28 -8.20 2.88
C LYS A 298 -4.23 -9.11 2.28
N VAL A 299 -3.63 -8.70 1.16
CA VAL A 299 -2.61 -9.49 0.43
C VAL A 299 -1.24 -8.93 0.76
N ASP A 300 -0.38 -9.74 1.32
CA ASP A 300 0.84 -9.27 1.96
C ASP A 300 2.13 -9.87 1.40
N PHE A 301 3.27 -9.23 1.78
CA PHE A 301 4.62 -9.59 1.38
C PHE A 301 4.88 -9.51 -0.13
N MET A 302 4.27 -8.53 -0.79
CA MET A 302 4.37 -8.29 -2.24
C MET A 302 5.63 -7.50 -2.60
N GLN A 303 6.78 -7.97 -2.20
CA GLN A 303 8.07 -7.28 -2.24
C GLN A 303 8.68 -7.11 -3.64
N ARG A 304 8.04 -7.56 -4.72
CA ARG A 304 8.51 -7.43 -6.11
C ARG A 304 7.88 -6.22 -6.79
N SER A 305 8.58 -5.71 -7.81
CA SER A 305 8.15 -4.54 -8.59
C SER A 305 8.33 -4.75 -10.10
N ASP A 306 8.61 -5.99 -10.54
CA ASP A 306 8.73 -6.35 -11.95
C ASP A 306 7.35 -6.49 -12.63
N GLN A 307 7.33 -6.63 -13.93
CA GLN A 307 6.11 -6.74 -14.73
C GLN A 307 5.15 -7.83 -14.22
N TYR A 308 5.68 -8.98 -13.79
CA TYR A 308 4.83 -10.07 -13.28
C TYR A 308 4.04 -9.66 -12.05
N MET A 309 4.70 -9.00 -11.10
CA MET A 309 4.05 -8.53 -9.87
C MET A 309 3.02 -7.43 -10.18
N VAL A 310 3.34 -6.47 -11.05
CA VAL A 310 2.36 -5.46 -11.48
C VAL A 310 1.11 -6.13 -12.08
N ASN A 311 1.28 -7.15 -12.91
CA ASN A 311 0.17 -7.90 -13.47
C ASN A 311 -0.58 -8.73 -12.40
N PHE A 312 0.09 -9.16 -11.34
CA PHE A 312 -0.58 -9.85 -10.22
C PHE A 312 -1.53 -8.90 -9.48
N TYR A 313 -1.14 -7.66 -9.19
CA TYR A 313 -2.04 -6.66 -8.60
C TYR A 313 -3.32 -6.46 -9.42
N GLU A 314 -3.19 -6.36 -10.73
CA GLU A 314 -4.36 -6.23 -11.62
C GLU A 314 -5.24 -7.49 -11.60
N ARG A 315 -4.64 -8.68 -11.65
CA ARG A 315 -5.36 -9.95 -11.56
C ARG A 315 -6.15 -10.08 -10.27
N VAL A 316 -5.52 -9.75 -9.14
CA VAL A 316 -6.19 -9.77 -7.82
C VAL A 316 -7.32 -8.74 -7.77
N GLY A 317 -7.07 -7.49 -8.18
CA GLY A 317 -8.09 -6.45 -8.20
C GLY A 317 -9.32 -6.88 -8.99
N LYS A 318 -9.11 -7.46 -10.18
CA LYS A 318 -10.18 -7.96 -11.04
C LYS A 318 -10.91 -9.17 -10.43
N ALA A 319 -10.19 -10.21 -10.03
CA ALA A 319 -10.80 -11.45 -9.51
C ALA A 319 -11.58 -11.21 -8.21
N ALA A 320 -11.07 -10.32 -7.34
CA ALA A 320 -11.75 -9.88 -6.13
C ALA A 320 -13.00 -9.04 -6.46
N MET A 321 -12.94 -8.16 -7.46
CA MET A 321 -14.09 -7.36 -7.90
C MET A 321 -15.23 -8.26 -8.42
N ASP A 322 -14.91 -9.26 -9.21
CA ASP A 322 -15.89 -10.22 -9.74
C ASP A 322 -16.65 -10.97 -8.63
N ARG A 323 -16.06 -11.06 -7.41
CA ARG A 323 -16.64 -11.70 -6.20
C ARG A 323 -17.08 -10.72 -5.12
N LYS A 324 -17.07 -9.42 -5.42
CA LYS A 324 -17.43 -8.35 -4.46
C LYS A 324 -16.59 -8.39 -3.18
N LEU A 325 -15.29 -8.60 -3.34
CA LEU A 325 -14.29 -8.54 -2.27
C LEU A 325 -13.48 -7.24 -2.35
N LEU A 326 -13.31 -6.58 -1.21
CA LEU A 326 -12.40 -5.46 -1.03
C LEU A 326 -10.96 -5.96 -0.97
N VAL A 327 -10.01 -5.14 -1.39
CA VAL A 327 -8.59 -5.49 -1.39
C VAL A 327 -7.77 -4.41 -0.70
N ASP A 328 -6.89 -4.86 0.18
CA ASP A 328 -5.79 -4.13 0.77
C ASP A 328 -4.48 -4.81 0.39
N PHE A 329 -3.50 -4.06 -0.12
CA PHE A 329 -2.19 -4.58 -0.49
C PHE A 329 -1.12 -4.15 0.50
N HIS A 330 -0.45 -5.12 1.14
CA HIS A 330 0.61 -4.95 2.12
C HIS A 330 1.96 -5.47 1.62
N GLY A 331 3.06 -5.04 2.25
CA GLY A 331 4.40 -5.30 1.75
C GLY A 331 4.53 -4.90 0.27
N SER A 332 3.89 -3.80 -0.10
CA SER A 332 3.52 -3.46 -1.47
C SER A 332 4.19 -2.18 -1.95
N PHE A 333 4.21 -1.94 -3.25
CA PHE A 333 4.58 -0.63 -3.77
C PHE A 333 3.39 0.36 -3.72
N LYS A 334 3.70 1.66 -3.90
CA LYS A 334 2.70 2.74 -3.94
C LYS A 334 1.59 2.52 -4.96
N PRO A 335 0.37 3.04 -4.77
CA PRO A 335 -0.65 3.07 -5.81
C PRO A 335 -0.17 3.89 -7.02
N SER A 336 -0.59 3.48 -8.22
CA SER A 336 -0.26 4.14 -9.49
C SER A 336 -1.45 4.14 -10.46
N GLY A 337 -2.67 4.30 -9.93
CA GLY A 337 -3.90 4.37 -10.72
C GLY A 337 -4.75 3.10 -10.70
N LEU A 338 -4.27 1.99 -10.16
CA LEU A 338 -5.01 0.72 -10.09
C LEU A 338 -6.36 0.88 -9.38
N GLN A 339 -6.40 1.62 -8.25
CA GLN A 339 -7.60 1.88 -7.46
C GLN A 339 -8.69 2.67 -8.21
N LYS A 340 -8.34 3.42 -9.25
CA LYS A 340 -9.34 4.06 -10.12
C LYS A 340 -9.96 3.05 -11.09
N ARG A 341 -9.14 2.17 -11.64
CA ARG A 341 -9.58 1.14 -12.59
C ARG A 341 -10.38 0.04 -11.91
N TYR A 342 -9.94 -0.38 -10.72
CA TYR A 342 -10.56 -1.39 -9.86
C TYR A 342 -10.89 -0.76 -8.50
N PRO A 343 -12.05 -0.12 -8.33
CA PRO A 343 -12.38 0.66 -7.13
C PRO A 343 -12.58 -0.19 -5.85
N ASN A 344 -12.59 -1.51 -5.96
CA ASN A 344 -12.53 -2.44 -4.84
C ASN A 344 -11.13 -2.57 -4.23
N VAL A 345 -10.09 -2.10 -4.91
CA VAL A 345 -8.75 -1.96 -4.34
C VAL A 345 -8.75 -0.67 -3.51
N MET A 346 -8.86 -0.83 -2.19
CA MET A 346 -9.21 0.24 -1.28
C MET A 346 -8.00 1.00 -0.74
N THR A 347 -6.92 0.29 -0.48
CA THR A 347 -5.72 0.87 0.14
C THR A 347 -4.48 0.03 -0.17
N PHE A 348 -3.32 0.62 0.09
CA PHE A 348 -2.00 0.02 -0.11
C PHE A 348 -1.11 0.45 1.06
N GLU A 349 -0.25 -0.43 1.53
CA GLU A 349 0.82 -0.02 2.43
C GLU A 349 1.91 0.76 1.67
N GLY A 350 3.02 0.18 1.32
CA GLY A 350 4.15 0.85 0.69
C GLY A 350 4.63 2.05 1.48
N VAL A 351 4.58 1.96 2.79
CA VAL A 351 4.92 2.98 3.77
C VAL A 351 5.50 2.33 5.02
N LEU A 352 6.48 2.96 5.64
CA LEU A 352 6.92 2.56 6.98
C LEU A 352 5.84 3.02 7.98
N GLY A 353 4.88 2.12 8.26
CA GLY A 353 3.68 2.40 9.06
C GLY A 353 3.88 2.25 10.56
N LEU A 354 2.79 2.49 11.32
CA LEU A 354 2.78 2.40 12.79
C LEU A 354 3.25 1.03 13.31
N GLU A 355 3.04 -0.03 12.54
CA GLU A 355 3.39 -1.38 12.98
C GLU A 355 4.88 -1.52 13.33
N HIS A 356 5.75 -0.71 12.75
CA HIS A 356 7.18 -0.69 13.05
C HIS A 356 7.55 -0.03 14.40
N ASP A 357 6.61 0.53 15.13
CA ASP A 357 6.83 0.86 16.55
C ASP A 357 7.13 -0.38 17.42
N LYS A 358 6.77 -1.58 16.92
CA LYS A 358 7.07 -2.87 17.57
C LYS A 358 8.57 -3.20 17.58
N ASP A 359 9.34 -2.70 16.63
CA ASP A 359 10.73 -3.10 16.37
C ASP A 359 11.69 -1.93 16.08
N SER A 360 11.18 -0.69 15.89
CA SER A 360 11.98 0.48 15.53
C SER A 360 11.56 1.73 16.32
N ARG A 361 12.44 2.74 16.33
CA ARG A 361 12.17 4.12 16.77
C ARG A 361 11.96 5.07 15.60
N ASP A 362 11.97 4.58 14.39
CA ASP A 362 11.91 5.40 13.18
C ASP A 362 10.52 5.99 12.97
N ILE A 363 9.48 5.34 13.50
CA ILE A 363 8.12 5.86 13.52
C ILE A 363 7.99 6.92 14.62
N ASN A 364 7.83 8.14 14.21
CA ASN A 364 7.75 9.27 15.11
C ASN A 364 6.97 10.42 14.45
N PRO A 365 6.53 11.44 15.22
CA PRO A 365 5.73 12.54 14.66
C PRO A 365 6.39 13.32 13.52
N VAL A 366 7.71 13.33 13.38
CA VAL A 366 8.40 13.97 12.25
C VAL A 366 8.23 13.13 10.98
N HIS A 367 8.43 11.82 11.08
CA HIS A 367 8.16 10.88 9.99
C HIS A 367 6.71 11.01 9.53
N ASP A 368 5.77 10.98 10.47
CA ASP A 368 4.34 11.06 10.18
C ASP A 368 3.94 12.36 9.45
N LEU A 369 4.60 13.49 9.77
CA LEU A 369 4.36 14.77 9.09
C LEU A 369 4.95 14.85 7.68
N ILE A 370 5.88 13.99 7.32
CA ILE A 370 6.49 13.94 5.98
C ILE A 370 5.60 13.14 5.01
N LEU A 371 4.91 12.13 5.50
CA LEU A 371 4.13 11.20 4.66
C LEU A 371 3.03 11.86 3.81
N PRO A 372 2.28 12.87 4.28
CA PRO A 372 1.29 13.57 3.46
C PRO A 372 1.86 14.23 2.20
N PHE A 373 3.13 14.63 2.22
CA PHE A 373 3.82 15.32 1.13
C PHE A 373 4.66 14.37 0.26
N THR A 374 4.83 13.15 0.68
CA THR A 374 5.64 12.13 0.02
C THR A 374 4.76 10.94 -0.37
N ARG A 375 4.71 9.88 0.43
CA ARG A 375 4.01 8.62 0.11
C ARG A 375 2.53 8.81 -0.23
N MET A 376 1.82 9.64 0.52
CA MET A 376 0.36 9.78 0.38
C MET A 376 -0.08 10.48 -0.92
N VAL A 377 0.78 11.29 -1.57
CA VAL A 377 0.45 11.92 -2.86
C VAL A 377 0.28 10.91 -4.00
N ALA A 378 0.72 9.66 -3.80
CA ALA A 378 0.47 8.57 -4.72
C ALA A 378 -0.97 8.04 -4.65
N GLY A 379 -1.65 8.26 -3.52
CA GLY A 379 -3.00 7.77 -3.24
C GLY A 379 -3.10 7.08 -1.87
N PRO A 380 -4.18 6.32 -1.63
CA PRO A 380 -4.53 5.78 -0.32
C PRO A 380 -3.39 4.99 0.31
N MET A 381 -3.25 5.15 1.65
CA MET A 381 -2.14 4.64 2.42
C MET A 381 -2.64 3.91 3.67
N ASP A 382 -2.35 2.62 3.78
CA ASP A 382 -2.60 1.85 5.00
C ASP A 382 -1.43 2.00 5.99
N TYR A 383 -1.47 3.06 6.77
CA TYR A 383 -0.49 3.38 7.81
C TYR A 383 -0.76 2.67 9.13
N THR A 384 -1.96 2.15 9.34
CA THR A 384 -2.41 1.44 10.55
C THR A 384 -2.39 2.28 11.85
N PRO A 385 -3.02 3.48 11.90
CA PRO A 385 -3.00 4.32 13.10
C PRO A 385 -3.90 3.77 14.23
N GLY A 386 -3.86 4.43 15.40
CA GLY A 386 -4.85 4.22 16.45
C GLY A 386 -4.32 3.67 17.76
N ALA A 387 -3.01 3.68 18.00
CA ALA A 387 -2.45 3.26 19.26
C ALA A 387 -3.03 4.04 20.45
N VAL A 388 -3.55 3.34 21.44
CA VAL A 388 -4.07 3.88 22.71
C VAL A 388 -2.93 4.15 23.68
N ASN A 389 -1.93 3.26 23.70
CA ASN A 389 -0.74 3.38 24.52
C ASN A 389 0.32 4.17 23.77
N ASN A 390 0.74 5.31 24.35
CA ASN A 390 1.68 6.24 23.75
C ASN A 390 2.74 6.63 24.75
N ALA A 391 3.94 6.97 24.28
CA ALA A 391 5.06 7.39 25.11
C ALA A 391 5.76 8.63 24.52
N THR A 392 6.39 9.41 25.41
CA THR A 392 7.36 10.42 24.98
C THR A 392 8.60 9.76 24.41
N ALA A 393 9.47 10.53 23.75
CA ALA A 393 10.74 10.01 23.24
C ALA A 393 11.65 9.43 24.34
N GLU A 394 11.53 9.93 25.57
CA GLU A 394 12.30 9.49 26.72
C GLU A 394 11.79 8.15 27.28
N ASP A 395 10.47 7.95 27.27
CA ASP A 395 9.81 6.78 27.86
C ASP A 395 9.53 5.66 26.85
N PHE A 396 9.71 5.94 25.57
CA PHE A 396 9.47 4.95 24.51
C PHE A 396 10.50 3.82 24.57
N TYR A 397 10.01 2.59 24.47
CA TYR A 397 10.83 1.40 24.34
C TYR A 397 10.24 0.44 23.31
N ILE A 398 11.09 -0.27 22.59
CA ILE A 398 10.68 -1.28 21.61
C ILE A 398 10.14 -2.50 22.36
N ASN A 399 8.91 -2.91 22.02
CA ASN A 399 8.30 -4.11 22.55
C ASN A 399 7.34 -4.73 21.53
N PHE A 400 7.74 -5.85 20.97
CA PHE A 400 6.97 -6.52 19.92
C PHE A 400 5.61 -7.04 20.41
N VAL A 401 5.54 -7.50 21.66
CA VAL A 401 4.31 -8.13 22.24
C VAL A 401 3.36 -7.10 22.83
N HIS A 402 3.88 -6.06 23.47
CA HIS A 402 3.10 -4.98 24.06
C HIS A 402 3.55 -3.63 23.47
N PRO A 403 3.21 -3.37 22.19
CA PRO A 403 3.68 -2.19 21.51
C PRO A 403 3.11 -0.91 22.11
N ILE A 404 3.89 0.15 21.99
CA ILE A 404 3.48 1.52 22.31
C ILE A 404 3.88 2.42 21.15
N SER A 405 3.12 3.48 20.88
CA SER A 405 3.49 4.44 19.86
C SER A 405 4.27 5.62 20.44
N LEU A 406 5.15 6.19 19.65
CA LEU A 406 5.87 7.40 19.99
C LEU A 406 4.98 8.62 19.70
N GLY A 407 4.74 9.45 20.70
CA GLY A 407 3.90 10.64 20.56
C GLY A 407 2.72 10.66 21.53
N THR A 408 1.54 11.04 21.02
CA THR A 408 0.34 11.19 21.83
C THR A 408 -0.89 10.55 21.19
N ARG A 409 -1.89 10.27 21.99
CA ARG A 409 -3.19 9.79 21.53
C ARG A 409 -3.90 10.81 20.62
N ALA A 410 -3.70 12.11 20.88
CA ALA A 410 -4.21 13.17 20.01
C ALA A 410 -3.53 13.15 18.63
N HIS A 411 -2.23 12.86 18.58
CA HIS A 411 -1.52 12.65 17.31
C HIS A 411 -2.12 11.46 16.55
N GLN A 412 -2.27 10.31 17.20
CA GLN A 412 -2.90 9.14 16.60
C GLN A 412 -4.32 9.43 16.05
N ALA A 413 -5.12 10.22 16.78
CA ALA A 413 -6.44 10.65 16.31
C ALA A 413 -6.36 11.54 15.07
N ALA A 414 -5.36 12.44 14.99
CA ALA A 414 -5.18 13.33 13.85
C ALA A 414 -4.84 12.58 12.56
N LEU A 415 -4.14 11.44 12.65
CA LEU A 415 -3.78 10.63 11.48
C LEU A 415 -5.02 10.10 10.73
N TYR A 416 -6.13 9.82 11.43
CA TYR A 416 -7.40 9.44 10.78
C TYR A 416 -8.02 10.57 9.94
N VAL A 417 -7.66 11.81 10.22
CA VAL A 417 -8.13 12.99 9.47
C VAL A 417 -7.19 13.34 8.33
N VAL A 418 -5.88 13.22 8.59
CA VAL A 418 -4.84 13.68 7.66
C VAL A 418 -4.53 12.63 6.59
N TYR A 419 -4.53 11.34 6.95
CA TYR A 419 -4.16 10.28 6.03
C TYR A 419 -5.33 9.79 5.19
N GLU A 420 -5.09 9.70 3.89
CA GLU A 420 -6.04 9.14 2.95
C GLU A 420 -5.99 7.61 2.99
N SER A 421 -7.10 6.99 3.36
CA SER A 421 -7.32 5.56 3.20
C SER A 421 -8.82 5.27 3.17
N SER A 422 -9.22 4.40 2.25
CA SER A 422 -10.63 3.97 2.16
C SER A 422 -10.96 2.81 3.10
N LEU A 423 -9.94 2.13 3.60
CA LEU A 423 -9.99 1.18 4.71
C LEU A 423 -8.98 1.66 5.76
N GLN A 424 -9.47 2.09 6.93
CA GLN A 424 -8.60 2.62 7.99
C GLN A 424 -8.53 1.63 9.15
N MET A 425 -7.32 1.13 9.43
CA MET A 425 -7.10 0.21 10.54
C MET A 425 -7.22 0.93 11.89
N LEU A 426 -7.70 0.19 12.89
CA LEU A 426 -7.57 0.50 14.30
C LEU A 426 -6.53 -0.46 14.88
N ALA A 427 -5.33 0.04 15.16
CA ALA A 427 -4.18 -0.79 15.51
C ALA A 427 -4.31 -1.49 16.87
N ASP A 428 -4.95 -0.87 17.85
CA ASP A 428 -4.96 -1.37 19.22
C ASP A 428 -6.07 -2.39 19.49
N SER A 429 -5.93 -3.13 20.58
CA SER A 429 -6.91 -4.14 20.97
C SER A 429 -8.22 -3.53 21.46
N PRO A 430 -9.37 -4.22 21.31
CA PRO A 430 -10.63 -3.81 21.90
C PRO A 430 -10.52 -3.54 23.41
N SER A 431 -9.73 -4.32 24.14
CA SER A 431 -9.53 -4.14 25.59
C SER A 431 -8.89 -2.78 25.93
N ASN A 432 -7.93 -2.32 25.13
CA ASN A 432 -7.32 -1.00 25.29
C ASN A 432 -8.28 0.13 24.90
N TYR A 433 -9.03 -0.04 23.81
CA TYR A 433 -10.05 0.94 23.42
C TYR A 433 -11.18 1.07 24.46
N TYR A 434 -11.59 -0.03 25.11
CA TYR A 434 -12.57 0.05 26.20
C TYR A 434 -12.07 0.81 27.42
N LYS A 435 -10.74 0.87 27.65
CA LYS A 435 -10.14 1.72 28.68
C LYS A 435 -10.04 3.20 28.27
N ALA A 436 -10.15 3.48 27.00
CA ALA A 436 -10.11 4.83 26.41
C ALA A 436 -11.38 5.12 25.57
N PRO A 437 -12.59 5.02 26.13
CA PRO A 437 -13.84 5.03 25.38
C PRO A 437 -14.09 6.34 24.62
N GLU A 438 -13.60 7.46 25.14
CA GLU A 438 -13.68 8.77 24.46
C GLU A 438 -12.84 8.76 23.16
N PHE A 439 -11.63 8.24 23.22
CA PHE A 439 -10.75 8.09 22.07
C PHE A 439 -11.36 7.15 21.02
N ALA A 440 -11.80 5.95 21.43
CA ALA A 440 -12.47 5.01 20.55
C ALA A 440 -13.72 5.62 19.88
N SER A 441 -14.55 6.34 20.66
CA SER A 441 -15.73 7.02 20.14
C SER A 441 -15.39 8.19 19.21
N PHE A 442 -14.27 8.88 19.43
CA PHE A 442 -13.82 9.96 18.55
C PHE A 442 -13.36 9.42 17.20
N ILE A 443 -12.39 8.50 17.19
CA ILE A 443 -11.83 7.96 15.94
C ILE A 443 -12.88 7.20 15.12
N SER A 444 -13.80 6.49 15.76
CA SER A 444 -14.87 5.75 15.05
C SER A 444 -15.84 6.67 14.29
N ARG A 445 -16.00 7.92 14.72
CA ARG A 445 -16.89 8.91 14.09
C ARG A 445 -16.23 9.74 12.99
N ILE A 446 -14.91 9.70 12.85
CA ILE A 446 -14.22 10.40 11.76
C ILE A 446 -14.65 9.73 10.46
N PRO A 447 -15.23 10.48 9.49
CA PRO A 447 -15.67 9.89 8.23
C PRO A 447 -14.47 9.35 7.42
N VAL A 448 -14.61 8.16 6.85
CA VAL A 448 -13.62 7.56 5.93
C VAL A 448 -13.82 8.07 4.50
N ALA A 449 -15.05 8.45 4.15
CA ALA A 449 -15.46 8.77 2.78
C ALA A 449 -15.07 10.19 2.29
N TYR A 450 -14.37 11.00 3.05
CA TYR A 450 -13.95 12.34 2.61
C TYR A 450 -13.11 12.33 1.34
N THR A 451 -12.36 11.30 1.13
CA THR A 451 -11.46 11.14 -0.01
C THR A 451 -12.16 10.75 -1.30
N HIS A 452 -13.37 10.20 -1.22
CA HIS A 452 -14.16 9.77 -2.38
C HIS A 452 -15.13 10.84 -2.92
N LEU A 453 -15.42 11.90 -2.16
CA LEU A 453 -16.30 12.99 -2.56
C LEU A 453 -15.63 14.04 -3.46
N ARG A 454 -14.35 13.87 -3.81
CA ARG A 454 -13.61 14.75 -4.73
C ARG A 454 -13.47 14.17 -6.15
N ALA A 455 -14.22 13.13 -6.49
CA ALA A 455 -14.25 12.56 -7.84
C ALA A 455 -15.21 13.36 -8.75
#